data_9ffb1223386b6d4920e84c1150141b36
#
_entry.id   9ffb1223386b6d4920e84c1150141b36
#
_cell.length_a   1.000
_cell.length_b   1.000
_cell.length_c   1.000
_cell.angle_alpha   90.00
_cell.angle_beta   90.00
_cell.angle_gamma   90.00
#
_symmetry.space_group_name_H-M   'P 1'
#
loop_
_entity.id
_entity.type
_entity.pdbx_description
1 polymer ?
#
loop_
_entity_poly.entity_id
_entity_poly.type
_entity_poly.pdbx_seq_one_letter_code
_entity_poly.pdbx_strand_id
1 'polypeptide(L)'
;MQSEMQVLIIAAISVACLHTVSGPDHYLPFIALSKSRGWSFTKTMGWTIVCGCGHVWSSVVLGLGGAAIGWSLSKVSWMENIRGGIAGWVMLVFGFLYGIWGLYRASKNNPHKHFDLQDDGTIYVYQHNYGEDVAPEHRYKVTPWVMFIIFILGPCEPMIPLLYFPAVKSSWAGMILLITIYTAVTLLTMITMVVLGFMGIAFVKTERLERYVHALGGLTIFICGAGMLLLGW
;
A
#
# COMPACT_ATOMS: atom_id res chain seq x y z
N MET A 1 30.94 -1.15 19.26
CA MET A 1 30.04 -2.17 18.64
C MET A 1 28.64 -2.20 19.24
N GLN A 2 28.44 -2.40 20.55
CA GLN A 2 27.08 -2.41 21.13
C GLN A 2 26.36 -1.06 21.01
N SER A 3 27.05 0.06 21.28
CA SER A 3 26.46 1.41 21.14
C SER A 3 26.09 1.77 19.70
N GLU A 4 26.89 1.39 18.72
CA GLU A 4 26.62 1.62 17.30
C GLU A 4 25.38 0.85 16.84
N MET A 5 25.25 -0.44 17.24
CA MET A 5 24.08 -1.25 16.93
C MET A 5 22.80 -0.70 17.56
N GLN A 6 22.86 -0.20 18.80
CA GLN A 6 21.73 0.46 19.44
C GLN A 6 21.27 1.71 18.67
N VAL A 7 22.22 2.54 18.21
CA VAL A 7 21.91 3.71 17.37
C VAL A 7 21.23 3.29 16.07
N LEU A 8 21.74 2.23 15.40
CA LEU A 8 21.13 1.72 14.17
C LEU A 8 19.73 1.16 14.40
N ILE A 9 19.48 0.49 15.52
CA ILE A 9 18.14 -0.02 15.88
C ILE A 9 17.18 1.15 16.09
N ILE A 10 17.56 2.15 16.85
CA ILE A 10 16.73 3.35 17.10
C ILE A 10 16.47 4.08 15.78
N ALA A 11 17.49 4.24 14.94
CA ALA A 11 17.34 4.82 13.61
C ALA A 11 16.37 4.00 12.74
N ALA A 12 16.51 2.66 12.72
CA ALA A 12 15.64 1.79 11.96
C ALA A 12 14.17 1.92 12.38
N ILE A 13 13.89 1.93 13.68
CA ILE A 13 12.54 2.10 14.21
C ILE A 13 11.99 3.48 13.86
N SER A 14 12.74 4.54 14.12
CA SER A 14 12.30 5.91 13.90
C SER A 14 12.05 6.18 12.42
N VAL A 15 12.99 5.78 11.57
CA VAL A 15 12.92 5.99 10.12
C VAL A 15 11.80 5.16 9.49
N ALA A 16 11.64 3.88 9.88
CA ALA A 16 10.55 3.04 9.39
C ALA A 16 9.19 3.63 9.75
N CYS A 17 9.00 4.06 11.00
CA CYS A 17 7.76 4.68 11.45
C CYS A 17 7.48 6.00 10.71
N LEU A 18 8.44 6.92 10.69
CA LEU A 18 8.29 8.23 10.04
C LEU A 18 8.05 8.11 8.55
N HIS A 19 8.83 7.30 7.85
CA HIS A 19 8.68 7.05 6.41
C HIS A 19 7.29 6.52 6.09
N THR A 20 6.82 5.52 6.82
CA THR A 20 5.50 4.91 6.58
C THR A 20 4.34 5.86 6.90
N VAL A 21 4.43 6.64 7.98
CA VAL A 21 3.38 7.61 8.35
C VAL A 21 3.35 8.80 7.38
N SER A 22 4.52 9.32 6.99
CA SER A 22 4.62 10.47 6.08
C SER A 22 4.32 10.12 4.61
N GLY A 23 4.45 8.82 4.23
CA GLY A 23 4.12 8.34 2.90
C GLY A 23 2.68 7.80 2.82
N PRO A 24 1.68 8.62 2.44
CA PRO A 24 0.29 8.19 2.38
C PRO A 24 0.02 7.12 1.32
N ASP A 25 0.91 6.95 0.36
CA ASP A 25 0.94 5.86 -0.61
C ASP A 25 1.01 4.47 0.04
N HIS A 26 1.56 4.36 1.26
CA HIS A 26 1.67 3.11 2.02
C HIS A 26 0.33 2.58 2.56
N TYR A 27 -0.66 3.44 2.81
CA TYR A 27 -1.91 3.03 3.46
C TYR A 27 -3.18 3.55 2.79
N LEU A 28 -3.18 4.75 2.22
CA LEU A 28 -4.37 5.32 1.59
C LEU A 28 -4.95 4.47 0.45
N PRO A 29 -4.14 3.85 -0.44
CA PRO A 29 -4.68 2.98 -1.49
C PRO A 29 -5.47 1.79 -0.95
N PHE A 30 -5.04 1.19 0.17
CA PHE A 30 -5.78 0.08 0.80
C PHE A 30 -7.11 0.55 1.40
N ILE A 31 -7.10 1.70 2.07
CA ILE A 31 -8.29 2.32 2.65
C ILE A 31 -9.28 2.67 1.52
N ALA A 32 -8.81 3.31 0.44
CA ALA A 32 -9.61 3.69 -0.70
C ALA A 32 -10.21 2.49 -1.43
N LEU A 33 -9.42 1.44 -1.69
CA LEU A 33 -9.88 0.23 -2.37
C LEU A 33 -10.77 -0.63 -1.49
N SER A 34 -10.52 -0.72 -0.18
CA SER A 34 -11.38 -1.46 0.73
C SER A 34 -12.81 -0.90 0.70
N LYS A 35 -12.97 0.42 0.75
CA LYS A 35 -14.27 1.08 0.65
C LYS A 35 -14.87 0.94 -0.74
N SER A 36 -14.11 1.27 -1.80
CA SER A 36 -14.64 1.26 -3.17
C SER A 36 -14.97 -0.14 -3.70
N ARG A 37 -14.28 -1.18 -3.21
CA ARG A 37 -14.49 -2.58 -3.61
C ARG A 37 -15.29 -3.40 -2.61
N GLY A 38 -15.69 -2.83 -1.48
CA GLY A 38 -16.40 -3.52 -0.41
C GLY A 38 -15.57 -4.69 0.14
N TRP A 39 -14.27 -4.48 0.40
CA TRP A 39 -13.44 -5.52 0.99
C TRP A 39 -13.75 -5.67 2.48
N SER A 40 -13.77 -6.92 2.95
CA SER A 40 -13.83 -7.20 4.38
C SER A 40 -12.55 -6.71 5.08
N PHE A 41 -12.65 -6.49 6.37
CA PHE A 41 -11.50 -6.12 7.21
C PHE A 41 -10.34 -7.11 7.06
N THR A 42 -10.62 -8.41 7.18
CA THR A 42 -9.62 -9.49 7.06
C THR A 42 -8.93 -9.46 5.69
N LYS A 43 -9.68 -9.26 4.60
CA LYS A 43 -9.12 -9.16 3.25
C LYS A 43 -8.23 -7.94 3.09
N THR A 44 -8.64 -6.80 3.63
CA THR A 44 -7.85 -5.56 3.60
C THR A 44 -6.54 -5.74 4.36
N MET A 45 -6.59 -6.30 5.58
CA MET A 45 -5.39 -6.59 6.37
C MET A 45 -4.46 -7.58 5.67
N GLY A 46 -5.01 -8.65 5.12
CA GLY A 46 -4.22 -9.64 4.37
C GLY A 46 -3.43 -9.01 3.21
N TRP A 47 -4.09 -8.19 2.39
CA TRP A 47 -3.41 -7.50 1.29
C TRP A 47 -2.44 -6.43 1.77
N THR A 48 -2.72 -5.72 2.86
CA THR A 48 -1.79 -4.77 3.48
C THR A 48 -0.50 -5.47 3.90
N ILE A 49 -0.59 -6.63 4.55
CA ILE A 49 0.57 -7.42 4.96
C ILE A 49 1.36 -7.92 3.75
N VAL A 50 0.69 -8.54 2.77
CA VAL A 50 1.34 -9.09 1.57
C VAL A 50 2.06 -8.00 0.79
N CYS A 51 1.40 -6.86 0.56
CA CYS A 51 2.01 -5.74 -0.17
C CYS A 51 3.13 -5.08 0.64
N GLY A 52 2.95 -4.89 1.95
CA GLY A 52 3.98 -4.32 2.82
C GLY A 52 5.23 -5.20 2.91
N CYS A 53 5.07 -6.52 3.00
CA CYS A 53 6.19 -7.46 2.88
C CYS A 53 6.88 -7.31 1.52
N GLY A 54 6.13 -7.31 0.43
CA GLY A 54 6.68 -7.15 -0.93
C GLY A 54 7.46 -5.84 -1.07
N HIS A 55 6.94 -4.74 -0.52
CA HIS A 55 7.58 -3.43 -0.52
C HIS A 55 8.95 -3.44 0.16
N VAL A 56 9.02 -3.87 1.43
CA VAL A 56 10.27 -3.90 2.19
C VAL A 56 11.25 -4.89 1.57
N TRP A 57 10.81 -6.13 1.29
CA TRP A 57 11.71 -7.18 0.80
C TRP A 57 12.25 -6.91 -0.60
N SER A 58 11.55 -6.19 -1.46
CA SER A 58 12.06 -5.78 -2.77
C SER A 58 13.30 -4.89 -2.65
N SER A 59 13.31 -3.97 -1.68
CA SER A 59 14.48 -3.12 -1.40
C SER A 59 15.60 -3.86 -0.68
N VAL A 60 15.27 -4.84 0.19
CA VAL A 60 16.28 -5.76 0.77
C VAL A 60 17.03 -6.50 -0.32
N VAL A 61 16.30 -7.11 -1.25
CA VAL A 61 16.89 -7.87 -2.36
C VAL A 61 17.79 -6.97 -3.22
N LEU A 62 17.35 -5.76 -3.54
CA LEU A 62 18.15 -4.81 -4.31
C LEU A 62 19.39 -4.35 -3.53
N GLY A 63 19.24 -4.02 -2.24
CA GLY A 63 20.34 -3.57 -1.40
C GLY A 63 21.41 -4.64 -1.19
N LEU A 64 21.01 -5.86 -0.81
CA LEU A 64 21.92 -6.99 -0.61
C LEU A 64 22.52 -7.49 -1.93
N GLY A 65 21.72 -7.57 -3.00
CA GLY A 65 22.19 -7.93 -4.33
C GLY A 65 23.22 -6.93 -4.85
N GLY A 66 22.96 -5.63 -4.73
CA GLY A 66 23.89 -4.58 -5.08
C GLY A 66 25.19 -4.65 -4.28
N ALA A 67 25.10 -4.87 -2.98
CA ALA A 67 26.30 -5.06 -2.12
C ALA A 67 27.12 -6.29 -2.53
N ALA A 68 26.46 -7.43 -2.83
CA ALA A 68 27.11 -8.65 -3.23
C ALA A 68 27.91 -8.53 -4.54
N ILE A 69 27.43 -7.69 -5.49
CA ILE A 69 28.15 -7.43 -6.75
C ILE A 69 29.05 -6.19 -6.69
N GLY A 70 29.27 -5.64 -5.49
CA GLY A 70 30.17 -4.51 -5.26
C GLY A 70 29.67 -3.16 -5.78
N TRP A 71 28.37 -2.98 -5.91
CA TRP A 71 27.80 -1.67 -6.25
C TRP A 71 28.02 -0.66 -5.13
N SER A 72 28.28 0.58 -5.50
CA SER A 72 28.30 1.69 -4.54
C SER A 72 26.88 2.00 -4.03
N LEU A 73 26.79 2.55 -2.82
CA LEU A 73 25.51 2.99 -2.24
C LEU A 73 24.75 3.93 -3.20
N SER A 74 25.45 4.85 -3.86
CA SER A 74 24.86 5.79 -4.82
C SER A 74 24.21 5.08 -6.02
N LYS A 75 24.81 3.98 -6.50
CA LYS A 75 24.25 3.20 -7.62
C LYS A 75 22.98 2.47 -7.20
N VAL A 76 22.95 1.90 -6.01
CA VAL A 76 21.75 1.23 -5.47
C VAL A 76 20.63 2.24 -5.21
N SER A 77 20.94 3.40 -4.63
CA SER A 77 19.97 4.47 -4.44
C SER A 77 19.42 5.01 -5.77
N TRP A 78 20.27 5.11 -6.80
CA TRP A 78 19.81 5.48 -8.14
C TRP A 78 18.83 4.47 -8.75
N MET A 79 19.06 3.17 -8.56
CA MET A 79 18.12 2.12 -8.98
C MET A 79 16.78 2.19 -8.22
N GLU A 80 16.83 2.49 -6.92
CA GLU A 80 15.61 2.71 -6.12
C GLU A 80 14.80 3.91 -6.63
N ASN A 81 15.46 5.02 -6.94
CA ASN A 81 14.81 6.21 -7.50
C ASN A 81 14.10 5.91 -8.83
N ILE A 82 14.74 5.15 -9.75
CA ILE A 82 14.09 4.73 -11.00
C ILE A 82 12.85 3.88 -10.69
N ARG A 83 12.99 2.93 -9.78
CA ARG A 83 11.90 2.02 -9.38
C ARG A 83 10.73 2.79 -8.77
N GLY A 84 11.03 3.75 -7.89
CA GLY A 84 10.04 4.65 -7.30
C GLY A 84 9.35 5.52 -8.33
N GLY A 85 10.10 6.07 -9.29
CA GLY A 85 9.52 6.82 -10.40
C GLY A 85 8.54 5.98 -11.22
N ILE A 86 8.90 4.73 -11.55
CA ILE A 86 8.00 3.81 -12.27
C ILE A 86 6.74 3.52 -11.43
N ALA A 87 6.89 3.23 -10.13
CA ALA A 87 5.77 2.98 -9.23
C ALA A 87 4.83 4.19 -9.15
N GLY A 88 5.38 5.40 -9.00
CA GLY A 88 4.62 6.66 -8.99
C GLY A 88 3.83 6.88 -10.28
N TRP A 89 4.43 6.66 -11.45
CA TRP A 89 3.73 6.77 -12.73
C TRP A 89 2.63 5.72 -12.89
N VAL A 90 2.89 4.45 -12.53
CA VAL A 90 1.87 3.38 -12.58
C VAL A 90 0.70 3.71 -11.67
N MET A 91 0.98 4.19 -10.45
CA MET A 91 -0.06 4.58 -9.48
C MET A 91 -0.87 5.77 -9.99
N LEU A 92 -0.22 6.78 -10.55
CA LEU A 92 -0.88 7.97 -11.13
C LEU A 92 -1.82 7.58 -12.27
N VAL A 93 -1.33 6.82 -13.26
CA VAL A 93 -2.14 6.36 -14.41
C VAL A 93 -3.28 5.46 -13.95
N PHE A 94 -3.00 4.51 -13.06
CA PHE A 94 -4.05 3.62 -12.51
C PHE A 94 -5.11 4.41 -11.75
N GLY A 95 -4.72 5.34 -10.89
CA GLY A 95 -5.65 6.20 -10.14
C GLY A 95 -6.51 7.06 -11.06
N PHE A 96 -5.91 7.64 -12.12
CA PHE A 96 -6.61 8.43 -13.12
C PHE A 96 -7.67 7.60 -13.86
N LEU A 97 -7.27 6.46 -14.42
CA LEU A 97 -8.18 5.58 -15.16
C LEU A 97 -9.30 5.03 -14.27
N TYR A 98 -8.95 4.64 -13.04
CA TYR A 98 -9.92 4.15 -12.06
C TYR A 98 -10.89 5.25 -11.61
N GLY A 99 -10.40 6.49 -11.47
CA GLY A 99 -11.22 7.66 -11.17
C GLY A 99 -12.21 7.98 -12.27
N ILE A 100 -11.76 8.02 -13.54
CA ILE A 100 -12.64 8.24 -14.71
C ILE A 100 -13.70 7.14 -14.80
N TRP A 101 -13.30 5.88 -14.67
CA TRP A 101 -14.25 4.76 -14.66
C TRP A 101 -15.27 4.89 -13.52
N GLY A 102 -14.83 5.33 -12.34
CA GLY A 102 -15.70 5.61 -11.20
C GLY A 102 -16.70 6.72 -11.47
N LEU A 103 -16.27 7.83 -12.10
CA LEU A 103 -17.14 8.93 -12.52
C LEU A 103 -18.15 8.48 -13.57
N TYR A 104 -17.71 7.72 -14.59
CA TYR A 104 -18.59 7.16 -15.60
C TYR A 104 -19.66 6.24 -14.98
N ARG A 105 -19.27 5.40 -14.02
CA ARG A 105 -20.20 4.54 -13.28
C ARG A 105 -21.19 5.37 -12.44
N ALA A 106 -20.73 6.43 -11.79
CA ALA A 106 -21.57 7.33 -11.02
C ALA A 106 -22.57 8.10 -11.90
N SER A 107 -22.19 8.49 -13.13
CA SER A 107 -23.06 9.22 -14.05
C SER A 107 -24.18 8.35 -14.63
N LYS A 108 -23.95 7.05 -14.80
CA LYS A 108 -24.95 6.10 -15.36
C LYS A 108 -26.12 5.75 -14.41
N ASN A 109 -26.18 6.35 -13.24
CA ASN A 109 -27.29 6.19 -12.26
C ASN A 109 -27.70 4.72 -12.05
N ASN A 110 -26.72 3.80 -11.97
CA ASN A 110 -26.97 2.38 -11.80
C ASN A 110 -27.52 2.06 -10.40
N PRO A 111 -28.39 1.08 -10.28
CA PRO A 111 -29.28 0.84 -9.13
C PRO A 111 -28.53 0.59 -7.82
N HIS A 112 -29.26 0.76 -6.75
CA HIS A 112 -28.83 0.73 -5.35
C HIS A 112 -28.26 -0.63 -4.97
N LYS A 113 -27.18 -0.62 -4.16
CA LYS A 113 -26.63 -1.81 -3.54
C LYS A 113 -27.27 -1.99 -2.17
N HIS A 114 -27.84 -3.14 -1.92
CA HIS A 114 -28.22 -3.57 -0.59
C HIS A 114 -27.09 -4.36 0.05
N PHE A 115 -26.87 -4.12 1.34
CA PHE A 115 -25.93 -4.89 2.16
C PHE A 115 -26.75 -5.80 3.04
N ASP A 116 -26.72 -7.11 2.78
CA ASP A 116 -27.28 -8.10 3.69
C ASP A 116 -26.17 -8.70 4.55
N LEU A 117 -26.34 -8.57 5.87
CA LEU A 117 -25.50 -9.21 6.86
C LEU A 117 -26.12 -10.55 7.18
N GLN A 118 -25.50 -11.65 6.76
CA GLN A 118 -25.91 -12.98 7.19
C GLN A 118 -25.41 -13.29 8.60
N ASP A 119 -26.08 -14.22 9.31
CA ASP A 119 -25.80 -14.61 10.69
C ASP A 119 -24.39 -15.18 10.91
N ASP A 120 -23.66 -15.52 9.84
CA ASP A 120 -22.25 -15.95 9.85
C ASP A 120 -21.23 -14.79 9.79
N GLY A 121 -21.69 -13.53 9.81
CA GLY A 121 -20.87 -12.33 9.74
C GLY A 121 -20.36 -11.98 8.33
N THR A 122 -20.78 -12.70 7.28
CA THR A 122 -20.46 -12.35 5.90
C THR A 122 -21.40 -11.28 5.36
N ILE A 123 -20.82 -10.21 4.79
CA ILE A 123 -21.57 -9.14 4.15
C ILE A 123 -21.67 -9.47 2.65
N TYR A 124 -22.85 -9.80 2.19
CA TYR A 124 -23.15 -9.92 0.77
C TYR A 124 -23.63 -8.61 0.21
N VAL A 125 -23.04 -8.18 -0.89
CA VAL A 125 -23.42 -6.97 -1.60
C VAL A 125 -24.15 -7.40 -2.88
N TYR A 126 -25.45 -7.20 -2.93
CA TYR A 126 -26.28 -7.49 -4.09
C TYR A 126 -26.48 -6.22 -4.92
N GLN A 127 -26.40 -6.36 -6.22
CA GLN A 127 -26.76 -5.32 -7.18
C GLN A 127 -27.89 -5.88 -8.06
N HIS A 128 -29.07 -5.28 -7.99
CA HIS A 128 -30.19 -5.67 -8.85
C HIS A 128 -30.87 -4.45 -9.47
N ASN A 129 -31.42 -4.66 -10.67
CA ASN A 129 -32.38 -3.75 -11.26
C ASN A 129 -33.77 -4.06 -10.67
N TYR A 130 -34.65 -3.08 -10.62
CA TYR A 130 -36.00 -3.30 -10.15
C TYR A 130 -36.67 -4.42 -10.97
N GLY A 131 -36.91 -5.58 -10.33
CA GLY A 131 -37.66 -6.70 -10.88
C GLY A 131 -36.87 -7.92 -11.38
N GLU A 132 -35.55 -8.02 -11.13
CA GLU A 132 -34.73 -9.18 -11.51
C GLU A 132 -34.22 -9.97 -10.30
N ASP A 133 -34.23 -11.31 -10.43
CA ASP A 133 -33.63 -12.23 -9.46
C ASP A 133 -32.10 -12.12 -9.45
N VAL A 134 -31.50 -12.19 -8.24
CA VAL A 134 -30.09 -11.89 -8.05
C VAL A 134 -29.22 -13.12 -8.30
N ALA A 135 -28.33 -13.08 -9.28
CA ALA A 135 -27.23 -14.03 -9.43
C ALA A 135 -25.90 -13.42 -8.90
N PRO A 136 -25.05 -14.19 -8.17
CA PRO A 136 -23.78 -13.70 -7.71
C PRO A 136 -22.84 -13.42 -8.87
N GLU A 137 -22.46 -12.16 -9.06
CA GLU A 137 -21.60 -11.71 -10.16
C GLU A 137 -20.13 -12.04 -9.88
N HIS A 138 -19.47 -12.74 -10.79
CA HIS A 138 -18.03 -13.03 -10.73
C HIS A 138 -17.22 -11.73 -10.84
N ARG A 139 -16.65 -11.27 -9.71
CA ARG A 139 -15.80 -10.08 -9.68
C ARG A 139 -14.39 -10.41 -10.17
N TYR A 140 -13.90 -9.64 -11.15
CA TYR A 140 -12.53 -9.72 -11.63
C TYR A 140 -11.52 -9.40 -10.49
N LYS A 141 -10.58 -10.33 -10.25
CA LYS A 141 -9.59 -10.31 -9.15
C LYS A 141 -8.35 -9.45 -9.44
N VAL A 142 -8.38 -8.56 -10.43
CA VAL A 142 -7.17 -7.89 -10.95
C VAL A 142 -6.63 -6.82 -9.99
N THR A 143 -7.50 -6.08 -9.30
CA THR A 143 -7.11 -4.90 -8.50
C THR A 143 -6.09 -5.19 -7.38
N PRO A 144 -6.20 -6.28 -6.59
CA PRO A 144 -5.21 -6.56 -5.54
C PRO A 144 -3.80 -6.83 -6.09
N TRP A 145 -3.71 -7.52 -7.23
CA TRP A 145 -2.45 -7.82 -7.89
C TRP A 145 -1.77 -6.59 -8.47
N VAL A 146 -2.53 -5.64 -9.00
CA VAL A 146 -2.00 -4.35 -9.47
C VAL A 146 -1.38 -3.61 -8.29
N MET A 147 -2.06 -3.57 -7.13
CA MET A 147 -1.52 -2.96 -5.92
C MET A 147 -0.23 -3.66 -5.47
N PHE A 148 -0.20 -4.99 -5.48
CA PHE A 148 1.00 -5.75 -5.13
C PHE A 148 2.19 -5.40 -6.02
N ILE A 149 1.99 -5.29 -7.34
CA ILE A 149 3.04 -4.89 -8.28
C ILE A 149 3.53 -3.47 -8.00
N ILE A 150 2.60 -2.52 -7.75
CA ILE A 150 2.94 -1.14 -7.40
C ILE A 150 3.80 -1.11 -6.12
N PHE A 151 3.43 -1.88 -5.10
CA PHE A 151 4.17 -1.93 -3.84
C PHE A 151 5.55 -2.58 -3.97
N ILE A 152 5.70 -3.63 -4.78
CA ILE A 152 7.02 -4.20 -5.08
C ILE A 152 7.90 -3.20 -5.83
N LEU A 153 7.33 -2.39 -6.71
CA LEU A 153 8.05 -1.35 -7.44
C LEU A 153 8.31 -0.11 -6.59
N GLY A 154 7.52 0.12 -5.53
CA GLY A 154 7.69 1.25 -4.63
C GLY A 154 9.06 1.22 -3.93
N PRO A 155 9.77 2.36 -3.82
CA PRO A 155 11.06 2.44 -3.17
C PRO A 155 10.91 2.39 -1.66
N CYS A 156 11.84 1.72 -0.98
CA CYS A 156 12.04 1.82 0.46
C CYS A 156 13.44 2.38 0.73
N GLU A 157 13.70 3.57 0.17
CA GLU A 157 15.03 4.21 0.14
C GLU A 157 15.73 4.28 1.50
N PRO A 158 15.05 4.62 2.62
CA PRO A 158 15.72 4.77 3.89
C PRO A 158 16.31 3.47 4.44
N MET A 159 15.86 2.32 3.96
CA MET A 159 16.36 1.02 4.38
C MET A 159 17.76 0.72 3.82
N ILE A 160 18.09 1.24 2.63
CA ILE A 160 19.35 0.92 1.95
C ILE A 160 20.56 1.38 2.74
N PRO A 161 20.68 2.64 3.21
CA PRO A 161 21.79 3.08 4.04
C PRO A 161 21.92 2.26 5.35
N LEU A 162 20.79 1.87 5.94
CA LEU A 162 20.77 1.05 7.16
C LEU A 162 21.36 -0.35 6.93
N LEU A 163 21.21 -0.91 5.72
CA LEU A 163 21.79 -2.21 5.37
C LEU A 163 23.28 -2.13 5.00
N TYR A 164 23.69 -1.04 4.35
CA TYR A 164 25.08 -0.89 3.90
C TYR A 164 26.09 -0.81 5.03
N PHE A 165 25.74 -0.19 6.14
CA PHE A 165 26.66 -0.03 7.27
C PHE A 165 27.05 -1.38 7.91
N PRO A 166 26.11 -2.29 8.29
CA PRO A 166 26.48 -3.63 8.77
C PRO A 166 27.11 -4.51 7.69
N ALA A 167 26.71 -4.35 6.41
CA ALA A 167 27.28 -5.11 5.29
C ALA A 167 28.78 -4.82 5.14
N VAL A 168 29.18 -3.56 5.19
CA VAL A 168 30.62 -3.16 5.16
C VAL A 168 31.40 -3.75 6.34
N LYS A 169 30.77 -3.88 7.50
CA LYS A 169 31.38 -4.49 8.71
C LYS A 169 31.26 -6.03 8.73
N SER A 170 30.73 -6.66 7.67
CA SER A 170 30.52 -8.11 7.55
C SER A 170 29.73 -8.73 8.71
N SER A 171 28.76 -7.99 9.28
CA SER A 171 27.92 -8.44 10.38
C SER A 171 26.56 -8.97 9.90
N TRP A 172 26.50 -10.23 9.50
CA TRP A 172 25.26 -10.89 9.06
C TRP A 172 24.15 -10.84 10.12
N ALA A 173 24.49 -11.07 11.39
CA ALA A 173 23.53 -11.02 12.48
C ALA A 173 22.94 -9.61 12.65
N GLY A 174 23.77 -8.57 12.53
CA GLY A 174 23.32 -7.18 12.57
C GLY A 174 22.38 -6.83 11.42
N MET A 175 22.69 -7.30 10.19
CA MET A 175 21.81 -7.09 9.04
C MET A 175 20.45 -7.75 9.21
N ILE A 176 20.42 -9.04 9.58
CA ILE A 176 19.18 -9.79 9.81
C ILE A 176 18.33 -9.08 10.87
N LEU A 177 18.94 -8.65 11.98
CA LEU A 177 18.25 -7.94 13.05
C LEU A 177 17.62 -6.64 12.53
N LEU A 178 18.36 -5.80 11.82
CA LEU A 178 17.87 -4.53 11.29
C LEU A 178 16.75 -4.74 10.25
N ILE A 179 16.89 -5.71 9.33
CA ILE A 179 15.86 -6.09 8.37
C ILE A 179 14.58 -6.50 9.10
N THR A 180 14.70 -7.35 10.13
CA THR A 180 13.55 -7.85 10.89
C THR A 180 12.85 -6.71 11.63
N ILE A 181 13.59 -5.85 12.33
CA ILE A 181 13.03 -4.71 13.05
C ILE A 181 12.37 -3.74 12.08
N TYR A 182 13.05 -3.37 11.00
CA TYR A 182 12.52 -2.43 10.02
C TYR A 182 11.22 -2.97 9.40
N THR A 183 11.22 -4.24 8.96
CA THR A 183 10.03 -4.90 8.39
C THR A 183 8.87 -4.92 9.39
N ALA A 184 9.14 -5.31 10.63
CA ALA A 184 8.11 -5.39 11.68
C ALA A 184 7.49 -4.01 11.97
N VAL A 185 8.32 -2.97 12.11
CA VAL A 185 7.85 -1.60 12.39
C VAL A 185 7.07 -1.04 11.20
N THR A 186 7.56 -1.22 9.96
CA THR A 186 6.85 -0.79 8.75
C THR A 186 5.48 -1.45 8.66
N LEU A 187 5.40 -2.79 8.80
CA LEU A 187 4.13 -3.50 8.74
C LEU A 187 3.17 -3.08 9.87
N LEU A 188 3.68 -2.93 11.08
CA LEU A 188 2.87 -2.50 12.23
C LEU A 188 2.29 -1.10 12.00
N THR A 189 3.10 -0.19 11.51
CA THR A 189 2.69 1.19 11.19
C THR A 189 1.67 1.19 10.05
N MET A 190 1.90 0.45 8.95
CA MET A 190 0.94 0.31 7.86
C MET A 190 -0.41 -0.22 8.35
N ILE A 191 -0.40 -1.33 9.10
CA ILE A 191 -1.62 -1.94 9.66
C ILE A 191 -2.35 -0.93 10.53
N THR A 192 -1.64 -0.24 11.43
CA THR A 192 -2.23 0.78 12.32
C THR A 192 -2.91 1.88 11.51
N MET A 193 -2.24 2.44 10.50
CA MET A 193 -2.79 3.50 9.65
C MET A 193 -3.99 3.02 8.83
N VAL A 194 -3.94 1.79 8.30
CA VAL A 194 -5.06 1.19 7.56
C VAL A 194 -6.25 0.93 8.50
N VAL A 195 -6.02 0.42 9.72
CA VAL A 195 -7.09 0.21 10.73
C VAL A 195 -7.74 1.54 11.10
N LEU A 196 -6.94 2.55 11.42
CA LEU A 196 -7.45 3.88 11.76
C LEU A 196 -8.27 4.48 10.60
N GLY A 197 -7.77 4.38 9.37
CA GLY A 197 -8.49 4.84 8.19
C GLY A 197 -9.75 4.04 7.90
N PHE A 198 -9.71 2.72 8.04
CA PHE A 198 -10.87 1.84 7.87
C PHE A 198 -11.97 2.17 8.89
N MET A 199 -11.61 2.37 10.16
CA MET A 199 -12.54 2.79 11.21
C MET A 199 -13.03 4.22 10.97
N GLY A 200 -12.15 5.14 10.60
CA GLY A 200 -12.51 6.54 10.33
C GLY A 200 -13.55 6.67 9.20
N ILE A 201 -13.38 5.91 8.11
CA ILE A 201 -14.35 5.91 7.00
C ILE A 201 -15.71 5.32 7.41
N ALA A 202 -15.76 4.41 8.38
CA ALA A 202 -17.02 3.86 8.87
C ALA A 202 -17.95 4.93 9.51
N PHE A 203 -17.38 6.02 10.01
CA PHE A 203 -18.15 7.14 10.55
C PHE A 203 -18.70 8.10 9.48
N VAL A 204 -18.18 8.04 8.25
CA VAL A 204 -18.62 8.88 7.13
C VAL A 204 -19.83 8.22 6.46
N LYS A 205 -21.02 8.41 7.04
CA LYS A 205 -22.28 7.98 6.46
C LYS A 205 -22.87 9.12 5.61
N THR A 206 -22.58 9.15 4.32
CA THR A 206 -23.22 10.08 3.41
C THR A 206 -23.62 9.32 2.15
N GLU A 207 -24.91 9.07 1.95
CA GLU A 207 -25.47 8.38 0.78
C GLU A 207 -24.99 8.98 -0.55
N ARG A 208 -24.78 10.29 -0.59
CA ARG A 208 -24.24 10.98 -1.77
C ARG A 208 -22.80 10.60 -2.09
N LEU A 209 -21.97 10.32 -1.08
CA LEU A 209 -20.58 9.90 -1.26
C LEU A 209 -20.46 8.43 -1.72
N GLU A 210 -21.43 7.58 -1.39
CA GLU A 210 -21.44 6.18 -1.83
C GLU A 210 -21.52 6.06 -3.35
N ARG A 211 -22.22 6.95 -4.02
CA ARG A 211 -22.28 7.02 -5.48
C ARG A 211 -20.91 7.26 -6.11
N TYR A 212 -20.08 8.07 -5.47
CA TYR A 212 -18.76 8.48 -5.97
C TYR A 212 -17.59 7.71 -5.35
N VAL A 213 -17.83 6.65 -4.57
CA VAL A 213 -16.79 5.92 -3.82
C VAL A 213 -15.67 5.40 -4.72
N HIS A 214 -15.96 4.96 -5.94
CA HIS A 214 -14.94 4.52 -6.90
C HIS A 214 -14.15 5.70 -7.46
N ALA A 215 -14.80 6.82 -7.75
CA ALA A 215 -14.15 8.03 -8.23
C ALA A 215 -13.23 8.62 -7.15
N LEU A 216 -13.70 8.67 -5.90
CA LEU A 216 -12.91 9.12 -4.75
C LEU A 216 -11.72 8.18 -4.50
N GLY A 217 -11.93 6.86 -4.60
CA GLY A 217 -10.84 5.89 -4.51
C GLY A 217 -9.77 6.09 -5.59
N GLY A 218 -10.19 6.33 -6.83
CA GLY A 218 -9.28 6.65 -7.93
C GLY A 218 -8.55 7.97 -7.73
N LEU A 219 -9.24 9.00 -7.27
CA LEU A 219 -8.64 10.30 -6.94
C LEU A 219 -7.58 10.17 -5.84
N THR A 220 -7.87 9.41 -4.78
CA THR A 220 -6.91 9.16 -3.69
C THR A 220 -5.65 8.49 -4.22
N ILE A 221 -5.77 7.44 -5.03
CA ILE A 221 -4.62 6.74 -5.62
C ILE A 221 -3.86 7.65 -6.59
N PHE A 222 -4.57 8.49 -7.37
CA PHE A 222 -3.96 9.48 -8.24
C PHE A 222 -3.12 10.50 -7.46
N ILE A 223 -3.65 11.03 -6.36
CA ILE A 223 -2.95 11.98 -5.49
C ILE A 223 -1.71 11.32 -4.87
N CYS A 224 -1.79 10.06 -4.43
CA CYS A 224 -0.62 9.33 -3.93
C CYS A 224 0.46 9.18 -5.01
N GLY A 225 0.10 8.81 -6.23
CA GLY A 225 1.07 8.73 -7.35
C GLY A 225 1.68 10.09 -7.69
N ALA A 226 0.90 11.17 -7.68
CA ALA A 226 1.40 12.52 -7.86
C ALA A 226 2.34 12.94 -6.72
N GLY A 227 2.01 12.61 -5.46
CA GLY A 227 2.85 12.87 -4.30
C GLY A 227 4.21 12.17 -4.38
N MET A 228 4.23 10.89 -4.78
CA MET A 228 5.47 10.15 -5.04
C MET A 228 6.35 10.85 -6.09
N LEU A 229 5.77 11.34 -7.19
CA LEU A 229 6.53 11.95 -8.29
C LEU A 229 6.97 13.39 -8.02
N LEU A 230 6.17 14.17 -7.28
CA LEU A 230 6.41 15.61 -7.10
C LEU A 230 7.00 15.95 -5.74
N LEU A 231 6.69 15.20 -4.70
CA LEU A 231 7.09 15.45 -3.32
C LEU A 231 8.12 14.44 -2.80
N GLY A 232 8.36 13.35 -3.54
CA GLY A 232 9.30 12.29 -3.14
C GLY A 232 8.80 11.49 -1.93
N TRP A 233 7.49 11.21 -1.88
CA TRP A 233 6.88 10.43 -0.77
C TRP A 233 7.36 8.99 -0.78
#